data_2d030c7bcecf43f79ee3ca048bd15c1f
#
_entry.id   2d030c7bcecf43f79ee3ca048bd15c1f
#
_cell.length_a   1.000
_cell.length_b   1.000
_cell.length_c   1.000
_cell.angle_alpha   90.00
_cell.angle_beta   90.00
_cell.angle_gamma   90.00
#
_symmetry.space_group_name_H-M   'P 1'
#
loop_
_entity.id
_entity.type
_entity.pdbx_description
1 polymer ?
#
loop_
_entity_poly.entity_id
_entity_poly.type
_entity_poly.pdbx_seq_one_letter_code
_entity_poly.pdbx_strand_id
1 'polypeptide(L)'
;MTVLSVLYEALRGKKQTTVPPREVSLAGALTSGLYEVSEAMSTPAGDVQRSLDLIVSASASILRVERSTLLLKTPGQEYLVPRSIAGIPRGRQFEKYRQEVHDNVFAQILESGEGMIVSEARLGPERKLLRLMRRLDVRGFLAAPVKGSSGVVGVLAAATPLDGRQLSEADLKLLSVMANFAAVALENAHLVSRLDRKAKKIAAILEISRALSEEHHASVLFQLIVDRATELMGASSGSVILIDKESGILRIEAEQGLGESVKEAMRLPVGQGITGWVAREGRPVLVPDVRTDPRYVEANPNVRSEMAVPIKWGNKIVGVLNLDHYEAGAFAEEDLELLDAFGNAAAVALKNAHVLGDEGEKS
;
A
#
# COMPACT_ATOMS: atom_id res chain seq x y z
N MET A 1 10.53 1.33 -26.12
CA MET A 1 9.32 1.81 -26.86
C MET A 1 8.75 2.97 -26.08
N THR A 2 8.72 4.15 -26.68
CA THR A 2 8.42 5.43 -26.04
C THR A 2 6.94 5.50 -25.66
N VAL A 3 6.62 6.07 -24.49
CA VAL A 3 5.28 6.36 -23.94
C VAL A 3 4.27 6.87 -25.00
N LEU A 4 4.78 7.54 -26.01
CA LEU A 4 4.06 8.09 -27.16
C LEU A 4 3.41 7.03 -28.09
N SER A 5 3.95 5.81 -28.19
CA SER A 5 3.38 4.76 -29.07
C SER A 5 2.17 4.08 -28.42
N VAL A 6 2.13 4.03 -27.10
CA VAL A 6 1.10 3.37 -26.30
C VAL A 6 -0.22 4.14 -26.32
N LEU A 7 -0.16 5.47 -26.16
CA LEU A 7 -1.31 6.34 -26.30
C LEU A 7 -1.84 6.41 -27.74
N TYR A 8 -0.96 6.32 -28.74
CA TYR A 8 -1.35 6.36 -30.14
C TYR A 8 -2.17 5.14 -30.58
N GLU A 9 -1.81 3.93 -30.15
CA GLU A 9 -2.58 2.72 -30.50
C GLU A 9 -3.92 2.62 -29.76
N ALA A 10 -4.01 3.11 -28.53
CA ALA A 10 -5.26 3.22 -27.79
C ALA A 10 -6.25 4.17 -28.48
N LEU A 11 -5.75 5.20 -29.19
CA LEU A 11 -6.54 6.19 -29.90
C LEU A 11 -6.87 5.77 -31.35
N ARG A 12 -6.08 4.85 -31.96
CA ARG A 12 -6.32 4.35 -33.33
C ARG A 12 -7.38 3.25 -33.42
N GLY A 13 -7.79 2.66 -32.30
CA GLY A 13 -8.83 1.64 -32.20
C GLY A 13 -10.22 2.22 -32.43
N LYS A 14 -10.63 2.27 -33.69
CA LYS A 14 -12.00 2.44 -34.20
C LYS A 14 -12.66 3.81 -33.99
N LYS A 15 -12.64 4.61 -35.07
CA LYS A 15 -13.83 5.36 -35.51
C LYS A 15 -15.01 4.38 -35.68
N GLN A 16 -15.84 4.25 -34.68
CA GLN A 16 -17.23 3.75 -34.72
C GLN A 16 -17.72 3.73 -33.26
N THR A 17 -18.49 4.63 -32.93
CA THR A 17 -19.89 4.90 -32.93
C THR A 17 -20.09 6.34 -32.50
N THR A 18 -20.43 7.19 -33.47
CA THR A 18 -21.06 8.47 -33.20
C THR A 18 -22.42 8.17 -32.64
N VAL A 19 -22.55 8.11 -31.33
CA VAL A 19 -23.77 8.46 -30.65
C VAL A 19 -23.93 9.95 -30.95
N PRO A 20 -25.00 10.40 -31.60
CA PRO A 20 -25.20 11.82 -31.81
C PRO A 20 -25.14 12.52 -30.44
N PRO A 21 -24.48 13.68 -30.31
CA PRO A 21 -24.47 14.39 -29.06
C PRO A 21 -25.94 14.68 -28.71
N ARG A 22 -26.51 13.97 -27.74
CA ARG A 22 -27.69 14.47 -27.06
C ARG A 22 -27.29 15.84 -26.57
N GLU A 23 -28.03 16.87 -26.95
CA GLU A 23 -27.93 18.19 -26.36
C GLU A 23 -28.29 18.09 -24.88
N VAL A 24 -27.28 17.63 -24.09
CA VAL A 24 -27.36 17.71 -22.64
C VAL A 24 -27.23 19.19 -22.32
N SER A 25 -28.30 19.81 -21.88
CA SER A 25 -28.27 21.22 -21.46
C SER A 25 -27.18 21.36 -20.37
N LEU A 26 -26.59 22.54 -20.24
CA LEU A 26 -25.59 22.83 -19.19
C LEU A 26 -26.13 22.42 -17.80
N ALA A 27 -27.40 22.68 -17.53
CA ALA A 27 -28.08 22.25 -16.32
C ALA A 27 -28.12 20.73 -16.16
N GLY A 28 -28.34 19.98 -17.24
CA GLY A 28 -28.32 18.51 -17.22
C GLY A 28 -26.95 17.93 -16.94
N ALA A 29 -25.89 18.50 -17.53
CA ALA A 29 -24.49 18.08 -17.28
C ALA A 29 -24.09 18.36 -15.83
N LEU A 30 -24.42 19.52 -15.29
CA LEU A 30 -24.18 19.88 -13.89
C LEU A 30 -24.95 18.97 -12.93
N THR A 31 -26.22 18.67 -13.19
CA THR A 31 -27.03 17.80 -12.35
C THR A 31 -26.49 16.37 -12.33
N SER A 32 -26.13 15.82 -13.50
CA SER A 32 -25.53 14.49 -13.60
C SER A 32 -24.19 14.43 -12.87
N GLY A 33 -23.32 15.41 -13.09
CA GLY A 33 -22.02 15.44 -12.43
C GLY A 33 -22.10 15.61 -10.91
N LEU A 34 -23.03 16.43 -10.41
CA LEU A 34 -23.27 16.56 -8.96
C LEU A 34 -23.83 15.28 -8.36
N TYR A 35 -24.67 14.55 -9.08
CA TYR A 35 -25.16 13.24 -8.65
C TYR A 35 -24.02 12.23 -8.56
N GLU A 36 -23.15 12.15 -9.58
CA GLU A 36 -21.98 11.27 -9.59
C GLU A 36 -21.02 11.57 -8.43
N VAL A 37 -20.78 12.87 -8.13
CA VAL A 37 -19.96 13.27 -6.97
C VAL A 37 -20.63 12.86 -5.66
N SER A 38 -21.95 13.05 -5.52
CA SER A 38 -22.69 12.64 -4.33
C SER A 38 -22.64 11.13 -4.13
N GLU A 39 -22.79 10.35 -5.21
CA GLU A 39 -22.64 8.89 -5.18
C GLU A 39 -21.23 8.50 -4.79
N ALA A 40 -20.20 9.15 -5.37
CA ALA A 40 -18.80 8.90 -5.03
C ALA A 40 -18.51 9.12 -3.54
N MET A 41 -19.05 10.19 -2.96
CA MET A 41 -18.88 10.51 -1.54
C MET A 41 -19.65 9.58 -0.61
N SER A 42 -20.70 8.93 -1.11
CA SER A 42 -21.53 7.95 -0.37
C SER A 42 -21.05 6.51 -0.56
N THR A 43 -20.09 6.28 -1.45
CA THR A 43 -19.52 4.96 -1.69
C THR A 43 -18.74 4.50 -0.45
N PRO A 44 -18.89 3.24 0.00
CA PRO A 44 -18.11 2.70 1.09
C PRO A 44 -16.60 2.88 0.87
N ALA A 45 -15.88 3.27 1.88
CA ALA A 45 -14.44 3.57 1.78
C ALA A 45 -13.58 2.38 1.29
N GLY A 46 -14.12 1.14 1.34
CA GLY A 46 -13.49 -0.04 0.76
C GLY A 46 -13.47 -0.06 -0.78
N ASP A 47 -14.27 0.77 -1.45
CA ASP A 47 -14.34 0.86 -2.92
C ASP A 47 -13.89 2.23 -3.43
N VAL A 48 -12.69 2.64 -3.00
CA VAL A 48 -12.09 3.91 -3.43
C VAL A 48 -11.97 4.02 -4.95
N GLN A 49 -11.75 2.91 -5.67
CA GLN A 49 -11.62 2.93 -7.12
C GLN A 49 -12.92 3.40 -7.79
N ARG A 50 -14.06 2.93 -7.31
CA ARG A 50 -15.38 3.36 -7.80
C ARG A 50 -15.60 4.86 -7.54
N SER A 51 -15.26 5.35 -6.35
CA SER A 51 -15.35 6.77 -6.02
C SER A 51 -14.50 7.62 -6.96
N LEU A 52 -13.27 7.21 -7.24
CA LEU A 52 -12.38 7.92 -8.16
C LEU A 52 -12.90 7.88 -9.60
N ASP A 53 -13.43 6.75 -10.06
CA ASP A 53 -14.02 6.62 -11.39
C ASP A 53 -15.24 7.54 -11.57
N LEU A 54 -16.11 7.65 -10.56
CA LEU A 54 -17.24 8.57 -10.57
C LEU A 54 -16.79 10.03 -10.60
N ILE A 55 -15.81 10.42 -9.78
CA ILE A 55 -15.28 11.80 -9.75
C ILE A 55 -14.64 12.17 -11.09
N VAL A 56 -13.88 11.27 -11.70
CA VAL A 56 -13.24 11.51 -13.00
C VAL A 56 -14.29 11.61 -14.11
N SER A 57 -15.33 10.77 -14.06
CA SER A 57 -16.48 10.83 -14.98
C SER A 57 -17.27 12.13 -14.83
N ALA A 58 -17.58 12.52 -13.57
CA ALA A 58 -18.20 13.78 -13.25
C ALA A 58 -17.40 14.99 -13.76
N SER A 59 -16.07 14.94 -13.61
CA SER A 59 -15.18 15.98 -14.13
C SER A 59 -15.32 16.16 -15.64
N ALA A 60 -15.37 15.05 -16.39
CA ALA A 60 -15.56 15.09 -17.84
C ALA A 60 -16.94 15.65 -18.21
N SER A 61 -17.99 15.24 -17.49
CA SER A 61 -19.36 15.68 -17.72
C SER A 61 -19.57 17.17 -17.41
N ILE A 62 -19.13 17.62 -16.24
CA ILE A 62 -19.29 19.02 -15.77
C ILE A 62 -18.49 19.99 -16.66
N LEU A 63 -17.27 19.65 -17.01
CA LEU A 63 -16.41 20.46 -17.86
C LEU A 63 -16.76 20.33 -19.35
N ARG A 64 -17.64 19.38 -19.71
CA ARG A 64 -17.98 19.07 -21.10
C ARG A 64 -16.72 18.80 -21.95
N VAL A 65 -15.83 17.99 -21.42
CA VAL A 65 -14.59 17.59 -22.09
C VAL A 65 -14.68 16.12 -22.51
N GLU A 66 -13.93 15.78 -23.56
CA GLU A 66 -13.86 14.41 -24.05
C GLU A 66 -13.11 13.50 -23.10
N ARG A 67 -12.12 14.06 -22.38
CA ARG A 67 -11.16 13.26 -21.59
C ARG A 67 -10.92 13.87 -20.22
N SER A 68 -10.98 13.02 -19.20
CA SER A 68 -10.50 13.35 -17.84
C SER A 68 -9.66 12.18 -17.31
N THR A 69 -8.60 12.49 -16.58
CA THR A 69 -7.65 11.49 -16.08
C THR A 69 -7.12 11.88 -14.71
N LEU A 70 -7.21 10.97 -13.77
CA LEU A 70 -6.56 11.07 -12.47
C LEU A 70 -5.24 10.32 -12.50
N LEU A 71 -4.16 11.03 -12.24
CA LEU A 71 -2.80 10.51 -12.11
C LEU A 71 -2.39 10.60 -10.64
N LEU A 72 -1.89 9.51 -10.05
CA LEU A 72 -1.38 9.49 -8.68
C LEU A 72 0.12 9.19 -8.68
N LYS A 73 0.83 9.71 -7.67
CA LYS A 73 2.25 9.40 -7.42
C LYS A 73 2.42 7.93 -7.07
N THR A 74 3.50 7.31 -7.57
CA THR A 74 3.93 5.98 -7.12
C THR A 74 4.56 6.06 -5.72
N PRO A 75 4.59 4.94 -4.96
CA PRO A 75 5.49 4.80 -3.82
C PRO A 75 6.92 5.13 -4.28
N GLY A 76 7.66 5.95 -3.57
CA GLY A 76 8.96 6.46 -4.05
C GLY A 76 8.87 7.78 -4.84
N GLN A 77 7.67 8.20 -5.23
CA GLN A 77 7.35 9.51 -5.82
C GLN A 77 8.05 9.89 -7.15
N GLU A 78 8.58 8.90 -7.86
CA GLU A 78 9.31 9.13 -9.12
C GLU A 78 8.38 9.26 -10.34
N TYR A 79 7.18 8.68 -10.26
CA TYR A 79 6.26 8.60 -11.39
C TYR A 79 4.83 8.97 -10.99
N LEU A 80 4.10 9.53 -11.95
CA LEU A 80 2.64 9.59 -11.95
C LEU A 80 2.10 8.44 -12.77
N VAL A 81 1.17 7.69 -12.19
CA VAL A 81 0.47 6.59 -12.87
C VAL A 81 -1.02 6.88 -12.93
N PRO A 82 -1.70 6.54 -14.04
CA PRO A 82 -3.12 6.73 -14.15
C PRO A 82 -3.86 5.79 -13.21
N ARG A 83 -4.76 6.35 -12.42
CA ARG A 83 -5.62 5.59 -11.50
C ARG A 83 -7.05 5.49 -12.01
N SER A 84 -7.55 6.55 -12.65
CA SER A 84 -8.87 6.57 -13.24
C SER A 84 -8.88 7.41 -14.52
N ILE A 85 -9.70 7.03 -15.51
CA ILE A 85 -9.88 7.74 -16.78
C ILE A 85 -11.34 7.72 -17.21
N ALA A 86 -11.81 8.85 -17.74
CA ALA A 86 -13.03 8.97 -18.52
C ALA A 86 -12.71 9.37 -19.97
N GLY A 87 -13.48 8.87 -20.93
CA GLY A 87 -13.38 9.23 -22.35
C GLY A 87 -12.30 8.48 -23.16
N ILE A 88 -11.57 7.58 -22.54
CA ILE A 88 -10.56 6.72 -23.21
C ILE A 88 -10.84 5.27 -22.84
N PRO A 89 -10.93 4.33 -23.81
CA PRO A 89 -11.07 2.91 -23.50
C PRO A 89 -9.93 2.40 -22.64
N ARG A 90 -10.25 1.72 -21.53
CA ARG A 90 -9.24 1.03 -20.71
C ARG A 90 -8.64 -0.15 -21.52
N GLY A 91 -7.33 -0.15 -21.69
CA GLY A 91 -6.60 -1.25 -22.34
C GLY A 91 -5.29 -1.54 -21.60
N ARG A 92 -4.65 -2.69 -21.93
CA ARG A 92 -3.36 -3.11 -21.30
C ARG A 92 -2.26 -2.05 -21.36
N GLN A 93 -2.38 -1.09 -22.24
CA GLN A 93 -1.43 0.00 -22.39
C GLN A 93 -1.58 1.07 -21.33
N PHE A 94 -2.80 1.22 -20.78
CA PHE A 94 -3.10 2.13 -19.68
C PHE A 94 -2.35 1.76 -18.39
N GLU A 95 -2.27 0.48 -18.05
CA GLU A 95 -1.59 -0.03 -16.87
C GLU A 95 -0.06 0.19 -16.92
N LYS A 96 0.49 0.33 -18.13
CA LYS A 96 1.92 0.55 -18.38
C LYS A 96 2.32 2.02 -18.48
N TYR A 97 1.35 2.95 -18.45
CA TYR A 97 1.65 4.37 -18.53
C TYR A 97 2.33 4.84 -17.24
N ARG A 98 3.49 5.46 -17.39
CA ARG A 98 4.23 6.12 -16.31
C ARG A 98 4.72 7.47 -16.81
N GLN A 99 4.39 8.53 -16.08
CA GLN A 99 4.88 9.88 -16.36
C GLN A 99 5.91 10.23 -15.30
N GLU A 100 7.14 10.47 -15.72
CA GLU A 100 8.20 10.97 -14.83
C GLU A 100 7.76 12.29 -14.18
N VAL A 101 8.16 12.50 -12.92
CA VAL A 101 7.77 13.67 -12.12
C VAL A 101 8.77 14.81 -12.27
N HIS A 102 9.87 14.65 -13.03
CA HIS A 102 10.94 15.65 -13.17
C HIS A 102 10.87 16.39 -14.51
N ASP A 103 11.22 17.67 -14.48
CA ASP A 103 11.41 18.54 -15.66
C ASP A 103 10.22 18.66 -16.62
N ASN A 104 8.99 18.68 -16.09
CA ASN A 104 7.80 18.84 -16.92
C ASN A 104 6.69 19.63 -16.20
N VAL A 105 5.60 19.91 -16.92
CA VAL A 105 4.45 20.67 -16.39
C VAL A 105 3.81 20.00 -15.16
N PHE A 106 3.84 18.68 -15.05
CA PHE A 106 3.30 17.98 -13.88
C PHE A 106 4.20 18.16 -12.66
N ALA A 107 5.54 18.22 -12.84
CA ALA A 107 6.47 18.54 -11.77
C ALA A 107 6.15 19.91 -11.16
N GLN A 108 5.93 20.94 -12.00
CA GLN A 108 5.57 22.28 -11.53
C GLN A 108 4.28 22.27 -10.69
N ILE A 109 3.24 21.52 -11.12
CA ILE A 109 1.97 21.40 -10.38
C ILE A 109 2.19 20.70 -9.03
N LEU A 110 3.02 19.66 -9.02
CA LEU A 110 3.32 18.89 -7.81
C LEU A 110 4.12 19.69 -6.78
N GLU A 111 4.99 20.58 -7.24
CA GLU A 111 5.84 21.43 -6.40
C GLU A 111 5.10 22.68 -5.92
N SER A 112 4.43 23.40 -6.84
CA SER A 112 3.70 24.63 -6.48
C SER A 112 2.40 24.35 -5.74
N GLY A 113 1.78 23.19 -5.98
CA GLY A 113 0.44 22.89 -5.52
C GLY A 113 -0.63 23.75 -6.20
N GLU A 114 -0.33 24.39 -7.33
CA GLU A 114 -1.27 25.23 -8.07
C GLU A 114 -1.70 24.56 -9.36
N GLY A 115 -2.98 24.69 -9.69
CA GLY A 115 -3.53 24.20 -10.95
C GLY A 115 -3.09 25.09 -12.12
N MET A 116 -3.04 24.53 -13.34
CA MET A 116 -2.61 25.29 -14.50
C MET A 116 -3.40 24.93 -15.76
N ILE A 117 -3.54 25.94 -16.63
CA ILE A 117 -4.05 25.79 -17.99
C ILE A 117 -2.84 25.64 -18.91
N VAL A 118 -2.74 24.50 -19.56
CA VAL A 118 -1.66 24.19 -20.49
C VAL A 118 -2.20 24.28 -21.91
N SER A 119 -1.62 25.18 -22.72
CA SER A 119 -1.93 25.33 -24.13
C SER A 119 -0.66 25.32 -24.96
N GLU A 120 -0.76 25.02 -26.27
CA GLU A 120 0.39 25.08 -27.17
C GLU A 120 1.16 26.39 -27.09
N ALA A 121 0.47 27.52 -26.91
CA ALA A 121 1.07 28.85 -26.82
C ALA A 121 1.86 29.08 -25.51
N ARG A 122 1.54 28.38 -24.43
CA ARG A 122 2.19 28.49 -23.11
C ARG A 122 3.36 27.54 -22.92
N LEU A 123 3.49 26.49 -23.74
CA LEU A 123 4.47 25.42 -23.53
C LEU A 123 5.90 25.79 -23.93
N GLY A 124 6.14 26.94 -24.56
CA GLY A 124 7.49 27.36 -24.92
C GLY A 124 8.32 26.25 -25.55
N PRO A 125 9.57 25.99 -25.08
CA PRO A 125 10.46 25.00 -25.65
C PRO A 125 10.20 23.54 -25.26
N GLU A 126 9.13 23.21 -24.51
CA GLU A 126 8.80 21.83 -24.10
C GLU A 126 8.37 20.95 -25.28
N ARG A 127 9.33 20.64 -26.16
CA ARG A 127 9.11 19.86 -27.38
C ARG A 127 8.50 18.46 -27.16
N LYS A 128 8.70 17.88 -25.97
CA LYS A 128 8.15 16.53 -25.64
C LYS A 128 6.64 16.61 -25.43
N LEU A 129 6.16 17.55 -24.64
CA LEU A 129 4.75 17.74 -24.33
C LEU A 129 3.97 18.25 -25.53
N LEU A 130 4.54 19.20 -26.30
CA LEU A 130 3.95 19.65 -27.56
C LEU A 130 3.74 18.51 -28.57
N ARG A 131 4.73 17.64 -28.71
CA ARG A 131 4.62 16.44 -29.58
C ARG A 131 3.52 15.50 -29.08
N LEU A 132 3.38 15.32 -27.76
CA LEU A 132 2.34 14.51 -27.17
C LEU A 132 0.96 15.12 -27.44
N MET A 133 0.78 16.40 -27.21
CA MET A 133 -0.49 17.10 -27.44
C MET A 133 -0.94 16.99 -28.90
N ARG A 134 -0.03 17.27 -29.86
CA ARG A 134 -0.33 17.17 -31.31
C ARG A 134 -0.68 15.74 -31.72
N ARG A 135 -0.03 14.75 -31.13
CA ARG A 135 -0.29 13.34 -31.41
C ARG A 135 -1.64 12.87 -30.87
N LEU A 136 -2.09 13.47 -29.75
CA LEU A 136 -3.37 13.20 -29.10
C LEU A 136 -4.50 14.07 -29.64
N ASP A 137 -4.21 14.95 -30.60
CA ASP A 137 -5.14 15.98 -31.07
C ASP A 137 -5.70 16.85 -29.94
N VAL A 138 -4.85 17.17 -28.95
CA VAL A 138 -5.17 17.98 -27.79
C VAL A 138 -4.56 19.36 -27.96
N ARG A 139 -5.37 20.39 -28.07
CA ARG A 139 -4.92 21.79 -28.18
C ARG A 139 -4.58 22.45 -26.84
N GLY A 140 -5.06 21.86 -25.77
CA GLY A 140 -4.81 22.31 -24.40
C GLY A 140 -5.47 21.36 -23.39
N PHE A 141 -4.98 21.44 -22.16
CA PHE A 141 -5.59 20.70 -21.05
C PHE A 141 -5.51 21.53 -19.76
N LEU A 142 -6.39 21.21 -18.84
CA LEU A 142 -6.37 21.66 -17.46
C LEU A 142 -5.67 20.60 -16.61
N ALA A 143 -4.94 21.05 -15.61
CA ALA A 143 -4.38 20.16 -14.62
C ALA A 143 -4.51 20.78 -13.23
N ALA A 144 -5.14 20.08 -12.31
CA ALA A 144 -5.34 20.51 -10.93
C ALA A 144 -4.66 19.53 -9.96
N PRO A 145 -3.96 20.02 -8.92
CA PRO A 145 -3.34 19.16 -7.93
C PRO A 145 -4.38 18.46 -7.06
N VAL A 146 -4.16 17.19 -6.76
CA VAL A 146 -4.90 16.43 -5.74
C VAL A 146 -4.10 16.54 -4.45
N LYS A 147 -4.61 17.33 -3.50
CA LYS A 147 -3.92 17.68 -2.25
C LYS A 147 -4.38 16.81 -1.10
N GLY A 148 -3.57 15.83 -0.69
CA GLY A 148 -3.77 15.08 0.56
C GLY A 148 -3.15 15.77 1.76
N SER A 149 -3.30 15.18 2.95
CA SER A 149 -2.73 15.69 4.21
C SER A 149 -1.21 15.83 4.22
N SER A 150 -0.51 15.00 3.45
CA SER A 150 0.95 14.99 3.32
C SER A 150 1.49 15.78 2.12
N GLY A 151 0.65 16.57 1.45
CA GLY A 151 1.01 17.34 0.26
C GLY A 151 0.30 16.88 -1.01
N VAL A 152 0.83 17.23 -2.18
CA VAL A 152 0.23 16.85 -3.45
C VAL A 152 0.49 15.38 -3.76
N VAL A 153 -0.58 14.57 -3.81
CA VAL A 153 -0.51 13.12 -4.04
C VAL A 153 -0.74 12.73 -5.51
N GLY A 154 -1.20 13.68 -6.32
CA GLY A 154 -1.48 13.42 -7.73
C GLY A 154 -2.00 14.64 -8.47
N VAL A 155 -2.44 14.42 -9.70
CA VAL A 155 -2.97 15.45 -10.59
C VAL A 155 -4.24 14.94 -11.27
N LEU A 156 -5.30 15.74 -11.26
CA LEU A 156 -6.48 15.56 -12.09
C LEU A 156 -6.35 16.43 -13.34
N ALA A 157 -6.40 15.82 -14.51
CA ALA A 157 -6.28 16.51 -15.79
C ALA A 157 -7.56 16.36 -16.62
N ALA A 158 -7.92 17.39 -17.38
CA ALA A 158 -9.08 17.41 -18.28
C ALA A 158 -8.73 18.08 -19.61
N ALA A 159 -9.11 17.47 -20.72
CA ALA A 159 -8.69 17.91 -22.06
C ALA A 159 -9.78 17.74 -23.11
N THR A 160 -9.64 18.48 -24.22
CA THR A 160 -10.48 18.42 -25.42
C THR A 160 -11.94 18.77 -25.12
N PRO A 161 -12.30 20.07 -25.02
CA PRO A 161 -13.69 20.47 -24.91
C PRO A 161 -14.53 19.98 -26.08
N LEU A 162 -15.71 19.42 -25.80
CA LEU A 162 -16.61 18.82 -26.79
C LEU A 162 -17.15 19.83 -27.82
N ASP A 163 -17.26 21.10 -27.44
CA ASP A 163 -17.74 22.21 -28.28
C ASP A 163 -16.59 23.00 -28.94
N GLY A 164 -15.36 22.53 -28.82
CA GLY A 164 -14.18 23.17 -29.41
C GLY A 164 -13.78 24.50 -28.78
N ARG A 165 -14.42 24.94 -27.67
CA ARG A 165 -14.09 26.16 -26.95
C ARG A 165 -12.70 26.10 -26.32
N GLN A 166 -12.16 27.25 -25.95
CA GLN A 166 -10.94 27.32 -25.15
C GLN A 166 -11.27 27.05 -23.69
N LEU A 167 -10.35 26.34 -23.02
CA LEU A 167 -10.38 26.13 -21.58
C LEU A 167 -10.11 27.44 -20.84
N SER A 168 -10.84 27.69 -19.76
CA SER A 168 -10.85 28.94 -19.01
C SER A 168 -10.42 28.75 -17.55
N GLU A 169 -10.11 29.84 -16.86
CA GLU A 169 -9.86 29.85 -15.42
C GLU A 169 -11.07 29.38 -14.60
N ALA A 170 -12.30 29.59 -15.11
CA ALA A 170 -13.51 29.06 -14.48
C ALA A 170 -13.53 27.52 -14.55
N ASP A 171 -13.12 26.96 -15.68
CA ASP A 171 -13.00 25.50 -15.83
C ASP A 171 -11.91 24.93 -14.91
N LEU A 172 -10.79 25.63 -14.75
CA LEU A 172 -9.72 25.22 -13.84
C LEU A 172 -10.19 25.23 -12.38
N LYS A 173 -11.00 26.23 -11.98
CA LYS A 173 -11.61 26.24 -10.64
C LYS A 173 -12.54 25.07 -10.43
N LEU A 174 -13.38 24.72 -11.41
CA LEU A 174 -14.25 23.54 -11.35
C LEU A 174 -13.43 22.25 -11.25
N LEU A 175 -12.39 22.11 -12.06
CA LEU A 175 -11.50 20.95 -11.99
C LEU A 175 -10.80 20.84 -10.63
N SER A 176 -10.42 21.98 -10.04
CA SER A 176 -9.81 22.03 -8.71
C SER A 176 -10.76 21.55 -7.61
N VAL A 177 -12.06 21.87 -7.73
CA VAL A 177 -13.08 21.32 -6.83
C VAL A 177 -13.20 19.80 -6.98
N MET A 178 -13.18 19.28 -8.21
CA MET A 178 -13.19 17.83 -8.44
C MET A 178 -11.93 17.15 -7.90
N ALA A 179 -10.77 17.79 -8.06
CA ALA A 179 -9.51 17.30 -7.48
C ALA A 179 -9.57 17.25 -5.95
N ASN A 180 -10.23 18.20 -5.30
CA ASN A 180 -10.45 18.15 -3.85
C ASN A 180 -11.37 17.00 -3.44
N PHE A 181 -12.43 16.68 -4.20
CA PHE A 181 -13.24 15.49 -3.93
C PHE A 181 -12.43 14.20 -4.08
N ALA A 182 -11.56 14.10 -5.09
CA ALA A 182 -10.66 12.97 -5.23
C ALA A 182 -9.67 12.85 -4.05
N ALA A 183 -9.17 13.97 -3.56
CA ALA A 183 -8.30 14.00 -2.38
C ALA A 183 -9.04 13.49 -1.13
N VAL A 184 -10.26 13.95 -0.88
CA VAL A 184 -11.10 13.50 0.24
C VAL A 184 -11.41 12.00 0.13
N ALA A 185 -11.75 11.51 -1.06
CA ALA A 185 -12.02 10.07 -1.27
C ALA A 185 -10.77 9.22 -0.95
N LEU A 186 -9.59 9.64 -1.38
CA LEU A 186 -8.32 8.97 -1.09
C LEU A 186 -7.99 9.00 0.40
N GLU A 187 -8.15 10.15 1.05
CA GLU A 187 -7.89 10.30 2.49
C GLU A 187 -8.83 9.44 3.33
N ASN A 188 -10.13 9.44 3.02
CA ASN A 188 -11.11 8.59 3.69
C ASN A 188 -10.76 7.11 3.57
N ALA A 189 -10.41 6.65 2.36
CA ALA A 189 -10.00 5.27 2.14
C ALA A 189 -8.74 4.91 2.94
N HIS A 190 -7.77 5.82 2.99
CA HIS A 190 -6.55 5.64 3.79
C HIS A 190 -6.87 5.55 5.29
N LEU A 191 -7.71 6.45 5.81
CA LEU A 191 -8.11 6.46 7.22
C LEU A 191 -8.87 5.18 7.62
N VAL A 192 -9.81 4.71 6.77
CA VAL A 192 -10.55 3.46 7.03
C VAL A 192 -9.61 2.26 7.01
N SER A 193 -8.68 2.19 6.05
CA SER A 193 -7.68 1.11 6.01
C SER A 193 -6.79 1.11 7.25
N ARG A 194 -6.39 2.28 7.73
CA ARG A 194 -5.62 2.40 8.99
C ARG A 194 -6.44 1.97 10.22
N LEU A 195 -7.72 2.34 10.28
CA LEU A 195 -8.61 1.94 11.38
C LEU A 195 -8.84 0.42 11.38
N ASP A 196 -9.07 -0.18 10.21
CA ASP A 196 -9.24 -1.63 10.08
C ASP A 196 -7.98 -2.38 10.56
N ARG A 197 -6.78 -1.91 10.14
CA ARG A 197 -5.51 -2.48 10.58
C ARG A 197 -5.33 -2.37 12.10
N LYS A 198 -5.66 -1.20 12.69
CA LYS A 198 -5.60 -1.02 14.15
C LYS A 198 -6.60 -1.92 14.88
N ALA A 199 -7.83 -2.05 14.38
CA ALA A 199 -8.84 -2.90 14.97
C ALA A 199 -8.41 -4.38 14.97
N LYS A 200 -7.84 -4.87 13.87
CA LYS A 200 -7.26 -6.22 13.78
C LYS A 200 -6.12 -6.43 14.78
N LYS A 201 -5.21 -5.46 14.90
CA LYS A 201 -4.11 -5.51 15.90
C LYS A 201 -4.66 -5.64 17.32
N ILE A 202 -5.64 -4.82 17.69
CA ILE A 202 -6.27 -4.87 19.02
C ILE A 202 -7.00 -6.20 19.26
N ALA A 203 -7.75 -6.68 18.28
CA ALA A 203 -8.48 -7.94 18.37
C ALA A 203 -7.54 -9.13 18.65
N ALA A 204 -6.39 -9.19 17.96
CA ALA A 204 -5.41 -10.24 18.18
C ALA A 204 -4.75 -10.17 19.57
N ILE A 205 -4.41 -8.98 20.04
CA ILE A 205 -3.87 -8.81 21.41
C ILE A 205 -4.89 -9.29 22.45
N LEU A 206 -6.18 -8.96 22.27
CA LEU A 206 -7.24 -9.41 23.17
C LEU A 206 -7.44 -10.93 23.12
N GLU A 207 -7.37 -11.53 21.93
CA GLU A 207 -7.47 -12.99 21.76
C GLU A 207 -6.34 -13.72 22.48
N ILE A 208 -5.10 -13.27 22.28
CA ILE A 208 -3.93 -13.82 22.98
C ILE A 208 -4.07 -13.63 24.51
N SER A 209 -4.52 -12.45 24.95
CA SER A 209 -4.71 -12.18 26.37
C SER A 209 -5.76 -13.11 27.03
N ARG A 210 -6.83 -13.45 26.32
CA ARG A 210 -7.82 -14.43 26.76
C ARG A 210 -7.23 -15.83 26.79
N ALA A 211 -6.57 -16.24 25.72
CA ALA A 211 -5.93 -17.54 25.64
C ALA A 211 -4.89 -17.74 26.75
N LEU A 212 -4.10 -16.70 27.09
CA LEU A 212 -3.16 -16.73 28.22
C LEU A 212 -3.84 -16.96 29.58
N SER A 213 -5.11 -16.63 29.71
CA SER A 213 -5.89 -16.81 30.97
C SER A 213 -6.57 -18.16 31.05
N GLU A 214 -6.90 -18.77 29.91
CA GLU A 214 -7.72 -19.99 29.80
C GLU A 214 -6.88 -21.23 29.47
N GLU A 215 -5.81 -21.06 28.68
CA GLU A 215 -4.96 -22.16 28.21
C GLU A 215 -3.66 -22.22 29.03
N HIS A 216 -3.30 -23.42 29.44
CA HIS A 216 -2.17 -23.70 30.30
C HIS A 216 -1.01 -24.42 29.57
N HIS A 217 -1.25 -24.85 28.33
CA HIS A 217 -0.24 -25.52 27.52
C HIS A 217 0.53 -24.50 26.67
N ALA A 218 1.78 -24.27 26.99
CA ALA A 218 2.61 -23.29 26.27
C ALA A 218 2.68 -23.54 24.75
N SER A 219 2.71 -24.80 24.33
CA SER A 219 2.75 -25.17 22.90
C SER A 219 1.53 -24.68 22.11
N VAL A 220 0.33 -24.75 22.71
CA VAL A 220 -0.91 -24.24 22.09
C VAL A 220 -0.86 -22.74 21.97
N LEU A 221 -0.39 -22.04 23.01
CA LEU A 221 -0.24 -20.59 23.03
C LEU A 221 0.82 -20.12 22.04
N PHE A 222 1.95 -20.82 21.91
CA PHE A 222 2.99 -20.50 20.94
C PHE A 222 2.47 -20.64 19.49
N GLN A 223 1.70 -21.68 19.21
CA GLN A 223 1.10 -21.85 17.90
C GLN A 223 0.10 -20.71 17.59
N LEU A 224 -0.78 -20.37 18.54
CA LEU A 224 -1.71 -19.24 18.39
C LEU A 224 -0.95 -17.93 18.11
N ILE A 225 0.13 -17.67 18.85
CA ILE A 225 0.94 -16.44 18.70
C ILE A 225 1.56 -16.39 17.30
N VAL A 226 2.17 -17.49 16.84
CA VAL A 226 2.79 -17.56 15.52
C VAL A 226 1.74 -17.38 14.41
N ASP A 227 0.61 -18.05 14.50
CA ASP A 227 -0.47 -17.98 13.52
C ASP A 227 -0.99 -16.54 13.38
N ARG A 228 -1.28 -15.89 14.51
CA ARG A 228 -1.76 -14.51 14.52
C ARG A 228 -0.72 -13.49 14.07
N ALA A 229 0.53 -13.67 14.47
CA ALA A 229 1.62 -12.81 14.02
C ALA A 229 1.82 -12.89 12.50
N THR A 230 1.85 -14.11 11.96
CA THR A 230 2.00 -14.36 10.51
C THR A 230 0.83 -13.77 9.72
N GLU A 231 -0.42 -14.00 10.17
CA GLU A 231 -1.62 -13.49 9.51
C GLU A 231 -1.67 -11.95 9.51
N LEU A 232 -1.44 -11.30 10.65
CA LEU A 232 -1.59 -9.85 10.80
C LEU A 232 -0.52 -9.05 10.08
N MET A 233 0.68 -9.59 10.01
CA MET A 233 1.83 -8.93 9.38
C MET A 233 2.02 -9.39 7.94
N GLY A 234 1.13 -10.30 7.44
CA GLY A 234 1.20 -10.82 6.09
C GLY A 234 2.47 -11.60 5.79
N ALA A 235 3.10 -12.18 6.81
CA ALA A 235 4.35 -12.91 6.66
C ALA A 235 4.15 -14.20 5.85
N SER A 236 5.19 -14.64 5.15
CA SER A 236 5.19 -15.91 4.40
C SER A 236 5.39 -17.11 5.32
N SER A 237 6.11 -16.91 6.42
CA SER A 237 6.33 -17.90 7.46
C SER A 237 6.70 -17.24 8.79
N GLY A 238 6.57 -18.01 9.86
CA GLY A 238 6.94 -17.57 11.20
C GLY A 238 7.24 -18.72 12.14
N SER A 239 7.96 -18.43 13.23
CA SER A 239 8.29 -19.43 14.23
C SER A 239 8.52 -18.86 15.63
N VAL A 240 8.09 -19.60 16.64
CA VAL A 240 8.57 -19.48 18.02
C VAL A 240 9.73 -20.47 18.22
N ILE A 241 10.88 -19.94 18.59
CA ILE A 241 12.12 -20.68 18.75
C ILE A 241 12.55 -20.54 20.20
N LEU A 242 12.76 -21.64 20.91
CA LEU A 242 13.27 -21.63 22.28
C LEU A 242 14.74 -22.04 22.35
N ILE A 243 15.42 -21.53 23.37
CA ILE A 243 16.81 -21.87 23.68
C ILE A 243 16.80 -23.11 24.58
N ASP A 244 17.36 -24.19 24.10
CA ASP A 244 17.64 -25.36 24.93
C ASP A 244 18.71 -25.00 25.97
N LYS A 245 18.36 -25.13 27.25
CA LYS A 245 19.20 -24.66 28.37
C LYS A 245 20.54 -25.40 28.52
N GLU A 246 20.60 -26.66 28.10
CA GLU A 246 21.79 -27.50 28.25
C GLU A 246 22.75 -27.31 27.09
N SER A 247 22.24 -27.32 25.87
CA SER A 247 23.07 -27.23 24.67
C SER A 247 23.30 -25.82 24.15
N GLY A 248 22.47 -24.82 24.55
CA GLY A 248 22.48 -23.47 23.98
C GLY A 248 22.04 -23.41 22.53
N ILE A 249 21.31 -24.44 22.07
CA ILE A 249 20.82 -24.54 20.69
C ILE A 249 19.38 -24.04 20.61
N LEU A 250 19.08 -23.29 19.56
CA LEU A 250 17.76 -22.82 19.21
C LEU A 250 16.97 -23.95 18.54
N ARG A 251 15.75 -24.20 19.04
CA ARG A 251 14.81 -25.20 18.51
C ARG A 251 13.45 -24.56 18.23
N ILE A 252 12.83 -24.91 17.12
CA ILE A 252 11.47 -24.45 16.78
C ILE A 252 10.47 -25.24 17.61
N GLU A 253 9.65 -24.53 18.39
CA GLU A 253 8.57 -25.09 19.19
C GLU A 253 7.20 -24.98 18.48
N ALA A 254 6.97 -23.85 17.79
CA ALA A 254 5.79 -23.62 16.97
C ALA A 254 6.19 -22.96 15.67
N GLU A 255 5.45 -23.24 14.57
CA GLU A 255 5.75 -22.69 13.26
C GLU A 255 4.48 -22.50 12.43
N GLN A 256 4.54 -21.59 11.48
CA GLN A 256 3.56 -21.37 10.43
C GLN A 256 4.30 -21.14 9.11
N GLY A 257 4.00 -21.95 8.10
CA GLY A 257 4.51 -21.79 6.74
C GLY A 257 5.95 -22.28 6.47
N LEU A 258 6.66 -22.80 7.47
CA LEU A 258 8.03 -23.33 7.30
C LEU A 258 8.07 -24.78 6.80
N GLY A 259 7.10 -25.59 7.24
CA GLY A 259 7.05 -27.03 7.00
C GLY A 259 7.89 -27.87 7.96
N GLU A 260 7.42 -29.09 8.23
CA GLU A 260 7.94 -29.98 9.25
C GLU A 260 9.44 -30.30 9.05
N SER A 261 9.89 -30.47 7.81
CA SER A 261 11.30 -30.77 7.51
C SER A 261 12.26 -29.64 7.96
N VAL A 262 11.85 -28.38 7.86
CA VAL A 262 12.64 -27.22 8.32
C VAL A 262 12.63 -27.17 9.83
N LYS A 263 11.48 -27.39 10.46
CA LYS A 263 11.32 -27.46 11.91
C LYS A 263 12.24 -28.49 12.55
N GLU A 264 12.30 -29.68 11.99
CA GLU A 264 13.16 -30.75 12.50
C GLU A 264 14.66 -30.50 12.25
N ALA A 265 15.01 -29.91 11.10
CA ALA A 265 16.39 -29.69 10.70
C ALA A 265 17.05 -28.47 11.36
N MET A 266 16.24 -27.47 11.75
CA MET A 266 16.77 -26.22 12.28
C MET A 266 17.40 -26.39 13.67
N ARG A 267 18.71 -26.25 13.74
CA ARG A 267 19.51 -26.31 14.96
C ARG A 267 20.58 -25.24 14.87
N LEU A 268 20.31 -24.06 15.39
CA LEU A 268 21.24 -22.93 15.35
C LEU A 268 21.75 -22.62 16.75
N PRO A 269 23.10 -22.52 16.96
CA PRO A 269 23.65 -22.00 18.20
C PRO A 269 23.24 -20.56 18.45
N VAL A 270 23.11 -20.18 19.73
CA VAL A 270 22.96 -18.77 20.13
C VAL A 270 24.12 -17.95 19.54
N GLY A 271 23.79 -16.86 18.87
CA GLY A 271 24.74 -15.97 18.17
C GLY A 271 24.90 -16.26 16.68
N GLN A 272 24.39 -17.38 16.15
CA GLN A 272 24.45 -17.70 14.73
C GLN A 272 23.12 -17.38 14.03
N GLY A 273 23.20 -16.78 12.87
CA GLY A 273 22.02 -16.31 12.13
C GLY A 273 21.39 -15.07 12.76
N ILE A 274 20.32 -14.55 12.13
CA ILE A 274 19.56 -13.39 12.63
C ILE A 274 18.88 -13.76 13.95
N THR A 275 18.16 -14.87 13.99
CA THR A 275 17.50 -15.37 15.20
C THR A 275 18.49 -15.65 16.34
N GLY A 276 19.63 -16.26 16.03
CA GLY A 276 20.70 -16.49 17.03
C GLY A 276 21.33 -15.20 17.53
N TRP A 277 21.46 -14.19 16.69
CA TRP A 277 21.91 -12.85 17.09
C TRP A 277 20.91 -12.21 18.06
N VAL A 278 19.60 -12.26 17.76
CA VAL A 278 18.55 -11.77 18.67
C VAL A 278 18.57 -12.51 19.99
N ALA A 279 18.76 -13.83 19.98
CA ALA A 279 18.89 -14.65 21.19
C ALA A 279 20.10 -14.25 22.05
N ARG A 280 21.19 -13.77 21.46
CA ARG A 280 22.40 -13.32 22.18
C ARG A 280 22.27 -11.89 22.67
N GLU A 281 21.85 -10.95 21.79
CA GLU A 281 21.85 -9.52 22.09
C GLU A 281 20.60 -9.06 22.85
N GLY A 282 19.50 -9.81 22.76
CA GLY A 282 18.22 -9.45 23.38
C GLY A 282 17.58 -8.19 22.79
N ARG A 283 17.86 -7.90 21.54
CA ARG A 283 17.32 -6.73 20.82
C ARG A 283 16.49 -7.15 19.62
N PRO A 284 15.32 -6.55 19.41
CA PRO A 284 14.57 -6.71 18.18
C PRO A 284 15.40 -6.33 16.95
N VAL A 285 15.11 -6.94 15.81
CA VAL A 285 15.74 -6.61 14.54
C VAL A 285 14.73 -6.70 13.38
N LEU A 286 14.81 -5.72 12.48
CA LEU A 286 14.15 -5.70 11.19
C LEU A 286 15.22 -5.73 10.11
N VAL A 287 15.19 -6.74 9.23
CA VAL A 287 16.12 -6.92 8.12
C VAL A 287 15.35 -6.78 6.80
N PRO A 288 15.46 -5.63 6.10
CA PRO A 288 14.69 -5.38 4.88
C PRO A 288 15.08 -6.29 3.71
N ASP A 289 16.35 -6.70 3.61
CA ASP A 289 16.81 -7.69 2.64
C ASP A 289 17.90 -8.56 3.27
N VAL A 290 17.55 -9.81 3.55
CA VAL A 290 18.45 -10.78 4.22
C VAL A 290 19.72 -11.07 3.41
N ARG A 291 19.69 -10.90 2.09
CA ARG A 291 20.86 -11.12 1.22
C ARG A 291 21.94 -10.08 1.41
N THR A 292 21.62 -8.96 2.02
CA THR A 292 22.58 -7.88 2.33
C THR A 292 23.05 -7.91 3.78
N ASP A 293 22.45 -8.75 4.63
CA ASP A 293 22.81 -8.86 6.04
C ASP A 293 23.84 -9.98 6.27
N PRO A 294 25.05 -9.66 6.75
CA PRO A 294 26.12 -10.64 6.94
C PRO A 294 25.83 -11.69 8.03
N ARG A 295 24.80 -11.47 8.84
CA ARG A 295 24.37 -12.43 9.88
C ARG A 295 23.49 -13.53 9.32
N TYR A 296 22.87 -13.33 8.14
CA TYR A 296 21.90 -14.27 7.61
C TYR A 296 22.49 -15.65 7.34
N VAL A 297 21.80 -16.67 7.81
CA VAL A 297 22.08 -18.08 7.51
C VAL A 297 20.90 -18.61 6.71
N GLU A 298 21.14 -18.96 5.46
CA GLU A 298 20.11 -19.41 4.54
C GLU A 298 19.54 -20.77 4.97
N ALA A 299 18.31 -20.77 5.48
CA ALA A 299 17.50 -21.95 5.73
C ALA A 299 16.44 -22.17 4.63
N ASN A 300 15.96 -21.08 4.03
CA ASN A 300 15.01 -21.08 2.92
C ASN A 300 15.43 -20.04 1.88
N PRO A 301 15.75 -20.43 0.63
CA PRO A 301 16.26 -19.53 -0.41
C PRO A 301 15.22 -18.50 -0.90
N ASN A 302 13.94 -18.69 -0.59
CA ASN A 302 12.88 -17.76 -0.97
C ASN A 302 12.78 -16.56 -0.03
N VAL A 303 13.32 -16.61 1.17
CA VAL A 303 13.27 -15.52 2.15
C VAL A 303 14.05 -14.32 1.64
N ARG A 304 13.41 -13.14 1.71
CA ARG A 304 13.99 -11.85 1.30
C ARG A 304 14.00 -10.83 2.42
N SER A 305 13.04 -10.84 3.33
CA SER A 305 13.06 -10.00 4.53
C SER A 305 12.71 -10.81 5.76
N GLU A 306 13.25 -10.39 6.89
CA GLU A 306 13.11 -11.08 8.17
C GLU A 306 12.97 -10.05 9.29
N MET A 307 12.11 -10.34 10.27
CA MET A 307 12.08 -9.62 11.54
C MET A 307 12.04 -10.62 12.71
N ALA A 308 12.76 -10.31 13.76
CA ALA A 308 12.88 -11.17 14.91
C ALA A 308 12.92 -10.37 16.22
N VAL A 309 12.25 -10.90 17.25
CA VAL A 309 12.18 -10.28 18.58
C VAL A 309 12.52 -11.29 19.66
N PRO A 310 13.17 -10.88 20.76
CA PRO A 310 13.52 -11.78 21.87
C PRO A 310 12.27 -12.12 22.71
N ILE A 311 12.17 -13.38 23.13
CA ILE A 311 11.24 -13.81 24.18
C ILE A 311 12.01 -13.76 25.49
N LYS A 312 11.60 -12.87 26.41
CA LYS A 312 12.31 -12.56 27.64
C LYS A 312 11.56 -13.03 28.88
N TRP A 313 12.19 -13.82 29.72
CA TRP A 313 11.69 -14.12 31.07
C TRP A 313 12.57 -13.43 32.11
N GLY A 314 12.07 -12.34 32.68
CA GLY A 314 12.87 -11.43 33.50
C GLY A 314 14.03 -10.85 32.67
N ASN A 315 15.26 -11.02 33.17
CA ASN A 315 16.45 -10.56 32.46
C ASN A 315 17.07 -11.63 31.54
N LYS A 316 16.46 -12.82 31.42
CA LYS A 316 16.98 -13.90 30.58
C LYS A 316 16.23 -13.98 29.28
N ILE A 317 16.95 -14.16 28.18
CA ILE A 317 16.37 -14.48 26.89
C ILE A 317 16.15 -15.99 26.87
N VAL A 318 14.91 -16.42 26.62
CA VAL A 318 14.51 -17.83 26.61
C VAL A 318 14.18 -18.33 25.22
N GLY A 319 14.03 -17.40 24.26
CA GLY A 319 13.72 -17.73 22.89
C GLY A 319 13.65 -16.50 21.99
N VAL A 320 13.17 -16.71 20.78
CA VAL A 320 12.97 -15.71 19.73
C VAL A 320 11.67 -15.99 19.01
N LEU A 321 10.90 -14.95 18.72
CA LEU A 321 9.79 -14.99 17.77
C LEU A 321 10.28 -14.38 16.46
N ASN A 322 10.18 -15.14 15.36
CA ASN A 322 10.67 -14.80 14.04
C ASN A 322 9.56 -14.79 13.00
N LEU A 323 9.58 -13.85 12.05
CA LEU A 323 8.74 -13.83 10.86
C LEU A 323 9.59 -13.56 9.62
N ASP A 324 9.26 -14.28 8.53
CA ASP A 324 9.95 -14.19 7.24
C ASP A 324 8.96 -13.81 6.13
N HIS A 325 9.47 -13.11 5.10
CA HIS A 325 8.71 -12.80 3.90
C HIS A 325 9.56 -13.00 2.62
N TYR A 326 8.88 -13.41 1.53
CA TYR A 326 9.52 -13.69 0.23
C TYR A 326 9.77 -12.45 -0.64
N GLU A 327 9.37 -11.27 -0.16
CA GLU A 327 9.65 -9.98 -0.79
C GLU A 327 10.58 -9.16 0.12
N ALA A 328 11.48 -8.39 -0.49
CA ALA A 328 12.32 -7.47 0.26
C ALA A 328 11.51 -6.25 0.72
N GLY A 329 11.78 -5.77 1.94
CA GLY A 329 11.11 -4.60 2.50
C GLY A 329 9.63 -4.81 2.80
N ALA A 330 9.20 -6.05 3.04
CA ALA A 330 7.80 -6.37 3.30
C ALA A 330 7.32 -5.88 4.67
N PHE A 331 8.20 -5.74 5.64
CA PHE A 331 7.88 -5.34 7.00
C PHE A 331 8.28 -3.88 7.28
N ALA A 332 7.52 -3.23 8.17
CA ALA A 332 7.77 -1.88 8.67
C ALA A 332 8.15 -1.90 10.16
N GLU A 333 8.70 -0.79 10.67
CA GLU A 333 9.01 -0.63 12.11
C GLU A 333 7.78 -0.82 13.01
N GLU A 334 6.60 -0.42 12.54
CA GLU A 334 5.32 -0.63 13.24
C GLU A 334 4.95 -2.12 13.39
N ASP A 335 5.41 -2.97 12.48
CA ASP A 335 5.23 -4.42 12.53
C ASP A 335 6.21 -5.05 13.53
N LEU A 336 7.43 -4.53 13.61
CA LEU A 336 8.41 -4.95 14.61
C LEU A 336 7.94 -4.63 16.05
N GLU A 337 7.35 -3.45 16.28
CA GLU A 337 6.77 -3.10 17.58
C GLU A 337 5.63 -4.06 17.98
N LEU A 338 4.79 -4.43 17.02
CA LEU A 338 3.71 -5.39 17.27
C LEU A 338 4.27 -6.79 17.54
N LEU A 339 5.27 -7.23 16.78
CA LEU A 339 5.93 -8.51 16.99
C LEU A 339 6.57 -8.60 18.38
N ASP A 340 7.15 -7.50 18.87
CA ASP A 340 7.71 -7.45 20.23
C ASP A 340 6.64 -7.64 21.32
N ALA A 341 5.44 -7.08 21.10
CA ALA A 341 4.30 -7.34 21.99
C ALA A 341 3.89 -8.81 21.98
N PHE A 342 3.92 -9.49 20.84
CA PHE A 342 3.69 -10.93 20.74
C PHE A 342 4.81 -11.76 21.38
N GLY A 343 6.07 -11.32 21.28
CA GLY A 343 7.20 -11.92 21.98
C GLY A 343 7.04 -11.87 23.52
N ASN A 344 6.54 -10.74 24.02
CA ASN A 344 6.22 -10.60 25.43
C ASN A 344 5.06 -11.52 25.87
N ALA A 345 4.04 -11.71 25.03
CA ALA A 345 2.96 -12.66 25.29
C ALA A 345 3.47 -14.12 25.33
N ALA A 346 4.39 -14.47 24.44
CA ALA A 346 5.03 -15.80 24.44
C ALA A 346 5.83 -16.04 25.75
N ALA A 347 6.48 -15.01 26.29
CA ALA A 347 7.17 -15.09 27.56
C ALA A 347 6.20 -15.36 28.73
N VAL A 348 5.00 -14.72 28.73
CA VAL A 348 3.95 -14.98 29.72
C VAL A 348 3.41 -16.40 29.60
N ALA A 349 3.19 -16.89 28.38
CA ALA A 349 2.76 -18.27 28.12
C ALA A 349 3.72 -19.28 28.75
N LEU A 350 5.02 -19.08 28.52
CA LEU A 350 6.06 -19.95 29.08
C LEU A 350 6.09 -19.89 30.61
N LYS A 351 5.93 -18.71 31.20
CA LYS A 351 5.88 -18.53 32.65
C LYS A 351 4.70 -19.28 33.26
N ASN A 352 3.49 -19.16 32.70
CA ASN A 352 2.30 -19.81 33.22
C ASN A 352 2.44 -21.34 33.19
N ALA A 353 2.98 -21.88 32.11
CA ALA A 353 3.23 -23.34 32.00
C ALA A 353 4.24 -23.86 33.04
N HIS A 354 5.30 -23.11 33.35
CA HIS A 354 6.31 -23.50 34.35
C HIS A 354 5.78 -23.44 35.81
N VAL A 355 4.98 -22.41 36.12
CA VAL A 355 4.40 -22.27 37.48
C VAL A 355 3.46 -23.42 37.81
N LEU A 356 2.67 -23.89 36.82
CA LEU A 356 1.74 -25.00 36.98
C LEU A 356 2.45 -26.37 37.00
N GLY A 357 3.59 -26.51 36.30
CA GLY A 357 4.43 -27.70 36.36
C GLY A 357 5.08 -27.93 37.72
N ASP A 358 5.56 -26.85 38.36
CA ASP A 358 6.18 -26.91 39.70
C ASP A 358 5.16 -27.18 40.83
N GLU A 359 3.87 -26.82 40.66
CA GLU A 359 2.84 -27.16 41.63
C GLU A 359 2.34 -28.60 41.49
N GLY A 360 2.38 -29.17 40.29
CA GLY A 360 2.01 -30.58 40.04
C GLY A 360 3.01 -31.62 40.57
N GLU A 361 4.27 -31.25 40.72
CA GLU A 361 5.31 -32.14 41.30
C GLU A 361 5.36 -32.12 42.83
N LYS A 362 4.63 -31.20 43.49
CA LYS A 362 4.59 -31.07 44.95
C LYS A 362 3.31 -31.65 45.59
N SER A 363 2.44 -32.28 44.85
CA SER A 363 1.26 -33.01 45.32
C SER A 363 1.44 -34.49 45.03
#